data_f9f6b12abbb3aecf659c9e0d94d8baa6
#
_entry.id   f9f6b12abbb3aecf659c9e0d94d8baa6
#
_cell.length_a   1.000
_cell.length_b   1.000
_cell.length_c   1.000
_cell.angle_alpha   90.00
_cell.angle_beta   90.00
_cell.angle_gamma   90.00
#
_symmetry.space_group_name_H-M   'P 1'
#
loop_
_entity.id
_entity.type
_entity.pdbx_description
1 polymer ?
#
loop_
_entity_poly.entity_id
_entity_poly.type
_entity_poly.pdbx_seq_one_letter_code
_entity_poly.pdbx_strand_id
1 'polypeptide(L)'
;MSNIYDNALSIVIVFGLTIIPFFVFMKPIIFINQRFICKKQKKSLKKIVKKTNEKIKIGVLTNELPPIIYGGVSTWVLNFMKMFEEDPRYESVPIFLAYQDDAPEDFPEKYPGIRIIRNEHDVYDAFKDIDICVNNLWIALNTIKQIKSLFPDMPLLSVCHSLIKMEHLTNLGSVYTNNYFEQEITFEHSDFVILISKAEKKYYTKFGYSNYKATPVVIYNMYCPKFDDQEVFENYDNINVGYIGRHVPRKRPELALLSMLELKIPNAKVVNMGVKFEGKDCYWQKLMKKYEDQLKVIEFSCDKKKKQEFYDFIGAIICSGTYEPFGYVACEAIDRRIPLIVGDIDGPSEIVDTVKEYVYTYDVDKLDIEKDKENLVKTLENYYKLTSKEKKLNAEMARKCLDRFRPENIKKDWVKLFETFQ
;
A
#
# COMPACT_ATOMS: atom_id res chain seq x y z
N MET A 1 32.17 -21.36 40.80
CA MET A 1 31.14 -21.19 39.72
C MET A 1 29.71 -21.12 40.27
N SER A 2 29.49 -20.68 41.50
CA SER A 2 28.15 -20.62 42.13
C SER A 2 27.61 -19.20 42.41
N ASN A 3 28.33 -18.14 42.00
CA ASN A 3 27.94 -16.76 42.34
C ASN A 3 27.41 -15.89 41.15
N ILE A 4 27.17 -16.51 39.99
CA ILE A 4 26.67 -15.74 38.81
C ILE A 4 25.16 -15.92 38.64
N TYR A 5 24.58 -17.00 39.17
CA TYR A 5 23.12 -17.27 39.00
C TYR A 5 22.24 -16.55 40.02
N ASP A 6 22.74 -16.25 41.22
CA ASP A 6 21.94 -15.56 42.25
C ASP A 6 21.71 -14.07 41.95
N ASN A 7 22.62 -13.42 41.20
CA ASN A 7 22.43 -12.01 40.78
C ASN A 7 21.49 -11.81 39.61
N ALA A 8 21.32 -12.82 38.77
CA ALA A 8 20.39 -12.74 37.62
C ALA A 8 18.91 -12.87 38.06
N LEU A 9 18.65 -13.68 39.10
CA LEU A 9 17.27 -13.85 39.60
C LEU A 9 16.79 -12.62 40.38
N SER A 10 17.67 -11.93 41.10
CA SER A 10 17.34 -10.71 41.84
C SER A 10 17.02 -9.52 40.93
N ILE A 11 17.65 -9.41 39.78
CA ILE A 11 17.41 -8.37 38.79
C ILE A 11 16.05 -8.59 38.08
N VAL A 12 15.66 -9.83 37.79
CA VAL A 12 14.37 -10.16 37.14
C VAL A 12 13.18 -9.88 38.06
N ILE A 13 13.35 -10.13 39.41
CA ILE A 13 12.27 -9.87 40.37
C ILE A 13 12.07 -8.37 40.62
N VAL A 14 13.14 -7.56 40.63
CA VAL A 14 13.05 -6.10 40.82
C VAL A 14 12.44 -5.42 39.57
N PHE A 15 12.77 -5.86 38.38
CA PHE A 15 12.16 -5.35 37.15
C PHE A 15 10.68 -5.80 36.96
N GLY A 16 10.34 -7.02 37.39
CA GLY A 16 8.97 -7.53 37.32
C GLY A 16 7.99 -6.81 38.24
N LEU A 17 8.43 -6.35 39.42
CA LEU A 17 7.57 -5.70 40.41
C LEU A 17 7.38 -4.18 40.17
N THR A 18 8.27 -3.54 39.43
CA THR A 18 8.18 -2.10 39.12
C THR A 18 7.47 -1.80 37.77
N ILE A 19 7.43 -2.74 36.84
CA ILE A 19 6.83 -2.56 35.53
C ILE A 19 5.32 -2.88 35.53
N ILE A 20 4.88 -3.86 36.33
CA ILE A 20 3.45 -4.25 36.38
C ILE A 20 2.55 -3.13 36.90
N PRO A 21 2.86 -2.34 37.93
CA PRO A 21 2.04 -1.20 38.32
C PRO A 21 2.01 -0.08 37.28
N PHE A 22 3.09 0.12 36.53
CA PHE A 22 3.16 1.19 35.53
C PHE A 22 2.24 0.92 34.34
N PHE A 23 2.14 -0.32 33.90
CA PHE A 23 1.22 -0.71 32.81
C PHE A 23 -0.26 -0.72 33.23
N VAL A 24 -0.56 -1.03 34.50
CA VAL A 24 -1.94 -1.03 35.01
C VAL A 24 -2.46 0.40 35.20
N PHE A 25 -1.59 1.36 35.53
CA PHE A 25 -2.00 2.77 35.65
C PHE A 25 -1.98 3.53 34.31
N MET A 26 -1.21 3.10 33.33
CA MET A 26 -1.20 3.73 31.99
C MET A 26 -2.47 3.42 31.17
N LYS A 27 -3.09 2.25 31.36
CA LYS A 27 -4.37 1.92 30.67
C LYS A 27 -5.50 2.90 30.97
N PRO A 28 -5.77 3.35 32.21
CA PRO A 28 -6.80 4.36 32.46
C PRO A 28 -6.46 5.74 31.90
N ILE A 29 -5.19 6.14 31.89
CA ILE A 29 -4.79 7.47 31.41
C ILE A 29 -4.94 7.55 29.88
N ILE A 30 -4.61 6.49 29.16
CA ILE A 30 -4.85 6.40 27.70
C ILE A 30 -6.36 6.36 27.40
N PHE A 31 -7.15 5.67 28.22
CA PHE A 31 -8.61 5.61 28.07
C PHE A 31 -9.30 6.93 28.44
N ILE A 32 -8.77 7.70 29.39
CA ILE A 32 -9.32 9.00 29.80
C ILE A 32 -9.02 10.05 28.73
N ASN A 33 -7.83 10.06 28.11
CA ASN A 33 -7.54 10.96 26.98
C ASN A 33 -8.39 10.65 25.72
N GLN A 34 -8.77 9.39 25.49
CA GLN A 34 -9.68 9.05 24.39
C GLN A 34 -11.13 9.52 24.62
N ARG A 35 -11.58 9.75 25.87
CA ARG A 35 -12.93 10.25 26.16
C ARG A 35 -13.06 11.77 26.09
N PHE A 36 -11.97 12.52 26.09
CA PHE A 36 -11.96 13.97 25.96
C PHE A 36 -11.74 14.48 24.52
N ILE A 37 -11.66 13.58 23.52
CA ILE A 37 -11.76 14.00 22.12
C ILE A 37 -13.20 14.41 21.89
N CYS A 38 -13.41 15.68 22.11
CA CYS A 38 -14.68 16.39 22.06
C CYS A 38 -15.45 16.03 20.79
N LYS A 39 -16.76 15.80 20.91
CA LYS A 39 -17.72 15.93 19.80
C LYS A 39 -17.65 17.36 19.25
N LYS A 40 -16.57 17.70 18.52
CA LYS A 40 -16.53 18.94 17.77
C LYS A 40 -17.59 18.85 16.69
N GLN A 41 -18.54 19.74 16.73
CA GLN A 41 -19.53 19.92 15.67
C GLN A 41 -18.82 19.89 14.30
N LYS A 42 -19.31 19.08 13.38
CA LYS A 42 -18.87 19.13 11.98
C LYS A 42 -19.04 20.56 11.51
N LYS A 43 -17.93 21.28 11.33
CA LYS A 43 -17.95 22.59 10.66
C LYS A 43 -18.45 22.33 9.25
N SER A 44 -19.51 23.00 8.81
CA SER A 44 -19.91 22.91 7.40
C SER A 44 -18.76 23.44 6.56
N LEU A 45 -18.24 22.64 5.66
CA LEU A 45 -17.25 23.09 4.70
C LEU A 45 -17.85 24.20 3.86
N LYS A 46 -17.08 25.23 3.60
CA LYS A 46 -17.51 26.32 2.73
C LYS A 46 -17.64 25.79 1.31
N LYS A 47 -18.74 26.11 0.66
CA LYS A 47 -18.96 25.71 -0.73
C LYS A 47 -17.97 26.40 -1.66
N ILE A 48 -17.42 25.62 -2.59
CA ILE A 48 -16.55 26.13 -3.66
C ILE A 48 -17.45 26.75 -4.71
N VAL A 49 -17.30 28.07 -4.92
CA VAL A 49 -18.04 28.79 -5.95
C VAL A 49 -17.03 29.23 -7.01
N LYS A 50 -17.16 28.71 -8.21
CA LYS A 50 -16.36 29.11 -9.39
C LYS A 50 -17.20 29.90 -10.38
N LYS A 51 -16.55 30.79 -11.10
CA LYS A 51 -17.17 31.45 -12.27
C LYS A 51 -17.38 30.41 -13.37
N THR A 52 -18.34 30.69 -14.24
CA THR A 52 -18.60 29.89 -15.44
C THR A 52 -17.29 29.77 -16.24
N ASN A 53 -16.88 28.51 -16.54
CA ASN A 53 -15.65 28.15 -17.25
C ASN A 53 -14.33 28.12 -16.42
N GLU A 54 -14.34 28.38 -15.11
CA GLU A 54 -13.16 28.14 -14.28
C GLU A 54 -13.14 26.70 -13.78
N LYS A 55 -12.01 25.99 -13.99
CA LYS A 55 -11.81 24.64 -13.43
C LYS A 55 -11.57 24.69 -11.92
N ILE A 56 -12.04 23.66 -11.22
CA ILE A 56 -11.68 23.41 -9.82
C ILE A 56 -10.29 22.82 -9.79
N LYS A 57 -9.36 23.50 -9.08
CA LYS A 57 -7.98 23.07 -8.96
C LYS A 57 -7.82 22.11 -7.78
N ILE A 58 -7.35 20.91 -8.08
CA ILE A 58 -7.07 19.85 -7.10
C ILE A 58 -5.56 19.80 -6.88
N GLY A 59 -5.08 20.26 -5.74
CA GLY A 59 -3.69 20.13 -5.35
C GLY A 59 -3.40 18.69 -4.89
N VAL A 60 -2.56 17.97 -5.62
CA VAL A 60 -2.16 16.59 -5.32
C VAL A 60 -0.83 16.62 -4.58
N LEU A 61 -0.89 16.62 -3.25
CA LEU A 61 0.30 16.68 -2.39
C LEU A 61 0.94 15.30 -2.27
N THR A 62 2.22 15.21 -2.60
CA THR A 62 3.01 13.97 -2.58
C THR A 62 4.48 14.22 -2.33
N ASN A 63 5.22 13.19 -1.92
CA ASN A 63 6.68 13.12 -1.91
C ASN A 63 7.21 12.02 -2.83
N GLU A 64 6.34 11.41 -3.65
CA GLU A 64 6.70 10.37 -4.60
C GLU A 64 6.23 10.76 -6.00
N LEU A 65 7.20 11.07 -6.87
CA LEU A 65 7.05 11.18 -8.32
C LEU A 65 8.32 10.65 -8.98
N PRO A 66 8.24 9.91 -10.09
CA PRO A 66 9.43 9.37 -10.74
C PRO A 66 10.44 10.47 -11.13
N PRO A 67 11.76 10.32 -10.82
CA PRO A 67 12.43 9.08 -10.40
C PRO A 67 12.34 8.76 -8.90
N ILE A 68 11.77 9.60 -8.06
CA ILE A 68 11.64 9.38 -6.62
C ILE A 68 10.44 8.45 -6.37
N ILE A 69 10.72 7.17 -6.09
CA ILE A 69 9.71 6.12 -5.94
C ILE A 69 10.04 5.27 -4.70
N TYR A 70 9.15 5.25 -3.73
CA TYR A 70 9.25 4.39 -2.56
C TYR A 70 8.24 3.24 -2.59
N GLY A 71 7.18 3.36 -3.42
CA GLY A 71 6.14 2.34 -3.50
C GLY A 71 5.02 2.62 -4.51
N GLY A 72 3.83 2.13 -4.18
CA GLY A 72 2.65 2.29 -5.04
C GLY A 72 2.04 3.71 -5.07
N VAL A 73 2.48 4.60 -4.18
CA VAL A 73 1.96 5.98 -4.12
C VAL A 73 2.28 6.73 -5.39
N SER A 74 3.50 6.63 -5.90
CA SER A 74 3.91 7.25 -7.16
C SER A 74 3.02 6.81 -8.35
N THR A 75 2.71 5.51 -8.44
CA THR A 75 1.78 4.98 -9.45
C THR A 75 0.39 5.57 -9.28
N TRP A 76 -0.09 5.66 -8.04
CA TRP A 76 -1.39 6.24 -7.73
C TRP A 76 -1.47 7.70 -8.16
N VAL A 77 -0.47 8.52 -7.80
CA VAL A 77 -0.43 9.95 -8.12
C VAL A 77 -0.45 10.18 -9.64
N LEU A 78 0.38 9.47 -10.39
CA LEU A 78 0.41 9.57 -11.85
C LEU A 78 -0.93 9.17 -12.48
N ASN A 79 -1.54 8.10 -12.03
CA ASN A 79 -2.84 7.65 -12.52
C ASN A 79 -3.94 8.66 -12.15
N PHE A 80 -3.88 9.26 -10.95
CA PHE A 80 -4.85 10.26 -10.52
C PHE A 80 -4.74 11.53 -11.38
N MET A 81 -3.55 12.03 -11.63
CA MET A 81 -3.34 13.20 -12.50
C MET A 81 -3.87 12.92 -13.91
N LYS A 82 -3.50 11.77 -14.48
CA LYS A 82 -3.97 11.36 -15.82
C LYS A 82 -5.50 11.23 -15.88
N MET A 83 -6.15 10.77 -14.81
CA MET A 83 -7.61 10.62 -14.75
C MET A 83 -8.36 11.95 -14.92
N PHE A 84 -7.73 13.08 -14.52
CA PHE A 84 -8.33 14.41 -14.62
C PHE A 84 -7.70 15.31 -15.70
N GLU A 85 -6.71 14.82 -16.46
CA GLU A 85 -5.96 15.60 -17.44
C GLU A 85 -6.88 16.30 -18.48
N GLU A 86 -7.88 15.60 -18.99
CA GLU A 86 -8.83 16.11 -19.99
C GLU A 86 -10.19 16.48 -19.38
N ASP A 87 -10.34 16.51 -18.05
CA ASP A 87 -11.63 16.85 -17.46
C ASP A 87 -11.93 18.35 -17.62
N PRO A 88 -13.13 18.73 -18.14
CA PRO A 88 -13.47 20.13 -18.34
C PRO A 88 -13.73 20.89 -17.04
N ARG A 89 -14.03 20.20 -15.93
CA ARG A 89 -14.44 20.79 -14.65
C ARG A 89 -13.30 20.83 -13.64
N TYR A 90 -12.30 19.93 -13.79
CA TYR A 90 -11.25 19.74 -12.80
C TYR A 90 -9.86 19.84 -13.43
N GLU A 91 -8.91 20.36 -12.65
CA GLU A 91 -7.51 20.45 -13.00
C GLU A 91 -6.69 19.89 -11.84
N SER A 92 -5.88 18.85 -12.07
CA SER A 92 -4.97 18.34 -11.07
C SER A 92 -3.64 19.08 -11.13
N VAL A 93 -3.22 19.65 -9.99
CA VAL A 93 -1.95 20.39 -9.82
C VAL A 93 -1.04 19.55 -8.95
N PRO A 94 0.06 18.99 -9.48
CA PRO A 94 1.02 18.26 -8.66
C PRO A 94 1.76 19.20 -7.70
N ILE A 95 1.77 18.84 -6.40
CA ILE A 95 2.49 19.56 -5.35
C ILE A 95 3.46 18.59 -4.68
N PHE A 96 4.74 18.81 -4.89
CA PHE A 96 5.80 17.94 -4.41
C PHE A 96 6.41 18.48 -3.12
N LEU A 97 6.40 17.69 -2.06
CA LEU A 97 7.09 17.98 -0.82
C LEU A 97 8.51 17.40 -0.90
N ALA A 98 9.49 18.28 -1.10
CA ALA A 98 10.89 17.91 -1.13
C ALA A 98 11.43 17.79 0.30
N TYR A 99 12.06 16.66 0.62
CA TYR A 99 12.87 16.50 1.81
C TYR A 99 14.34 16.76 1.44
N GLN A 100 15.03 17.59 2.19
CA GLN A 100 16.48 17.81 2.06
C GLN A 100 16.94 18.19 0.63
N ASP A 101 16.17 19.05 -0.06
CA ASP A 101 16.46 19.52 -1.43
C ASP A 101 16.41 18.46 -2.54
N ASP A 102 15.77 17.32 -2.31
CA ASP A 102 15.79 16.16 -3.20
C ASP A 102 14.87 16.28 -4.45
N ALA A 103 14.30 17.45 -4.75
CA ALA A 103 13.51 17.59 -5.98
C ALA A 103 14.46 17.70 -7.20
N PRO A 104 14.37 16.73 -8.16
CA PRO A 104 15.17 16.80 -9.39
C PRO A 104 14.96 18.11 -10.16
N GLU A 105 16.02 18.62 -10.75
CA GLU A 105 16.00 19.88 -11.52
C GLU A 105 15.07 19.80 -12.74
N ASP A 106 14.91 18.61 -13.33
CA ASP A 106 14.06 18.35 -14.49
C ASP A 106 12.56 18.19 -14.16
N PHE A 107 12.18 18.26 -12.88
CA PHE A 107 10.77 18.12 -12.48
C PHE A 107 9.82 19.10 -13.18
N PRO A 108 10.14 20.39 -13.35
CA PRO A 108 9.25 21.32 -14.04
C PRO A 108 9.01 20.97 -15.52
N GLU A 109 10.01 20.38 -16.19
CA GLU A 109 9.87 19.91 -17.57
C GLU A 109 9.04 18.64 -17.66
N LYS A 110 9.28 17.72 -16.73
CA LYS A 110 8.63 16.41 -16.69
C LYS A 110 7.19 16.46 -16.17
N TYR A 111 6.91 17.38 -15.26
CA TYR A 111 5.60 17.58 -14.65
C TYR A 111 5.17 19.05 -14.78
N PRO A 112 4.62 19.46 -15.92
CA PRO A 112 4.19 20.83 -16.16
C PRO A 112 3.24 21.33 -15.06
N GLY A 113 3.52 22.51 -14.53
CA GLY A 113 2.73 23.12 -13.45
C GLY A 113 3.01 22.56 -12.05
N ILE A 114 4.02 21.70 -11.87
CA ILE A 114 4.42 21.20 -10.56
C ILE A 114 4.81 22.37 -9.64
N ARG A 115 4.38 22.27 -8.39
CA ARG A 115 4.77 23.20 -7.31
C ARG A 115 5.61 22.42 -6.30
N ILE A 116 6.75 22.98 -5.90
CA ILE A 116 7.70 22.32 -5.02
C ILE A 116 7.75 23.06 -3.69
N ILE A 117 7.51 22.32 -2.61
CA ILE A 117 7.62 22.81 -1.23
C ILE A 117 8.96 22.31 -0.68
N ARG A 118 9.90 23.23 -0.44
CA ARG A 118 11.20 22.93 0.19
C ARG A 118 11.26 23.37 1.64
N ASN A 119 10.42 24.33 2.00
CA ASN A 119 10.35 24.88 3.36
C ASN A 119 8.95 25.43 3.66
N GLU A 120 8.74 25.89 4.88
CA GLU A 120 7.44 26.38 5.33
C GLU A 120 6.92 27.61 4.56
N HIS A 121 7.81 28.45 4.01
CA HIS A 121 7.41 29.65 3.25
C HIS A 121 6.79 29.30 1.90
N ASP A 122 7.15 28.18 1.32
CA ASP A 122 6.65 27.74 0.01
C ASP A 122 5.18 27.28 0.07
N VAL A 123 4.67 26.92 1.26
CA VAL A 123 3.33 26.34 1.41
C VAL A 123 2.24 27.30 0.95
N TYR A 124 2.34 28.59 1.28
CA TYR A 124 1.34 29.57 0.84
C TYR A 124 1.27 29.65 -0.69
N ASP A 125 2.40 29.79 -1.34
CA ASP A 125 2.46 29.93 -2.81
C ASP A 125 2.03 28.62 -3.51
N ALA A 126 2.32 27.49 -2.91
CA ALA A 126 1.90 26.19 -3.44
C ALA A 126 0.37 25.99 -3.40
N PHE A 127 -0.34 26.63 -2.46
CA PHE A 127 -1.77 26.37 -2.24
C PHE A 127 -2.71 27.56 -2.43
N LYS A 128 -2.22 28.79 -2.67
CA LYS A 128 -3.02 30.04 -2.68
C LYS A 128 -4.21 30.07 -3.65
N ASP A 129 -4.18 29.26 -4.70
CA ASP A 129 -5.24 29.13 -5.72
C ASP A 129 -5.76 27.69 -5.88
N ILE A 130 -5.46 26.82 -4.92
CA ILE A 130 -5.98 25.45 -4.86
C ILE A 130 -7.33 25.45 -4.16
N ASP A 131 -8.29 24.73 -4.74
CA ASP A 131 -9.64 24.61 -4.22
C ASP A 131 -9.82 23.40 -3.32
N ILE A 132 -9.15 22.29 -3.62
CA ILE A 132 -9.22 21.01 -2.90
C ILE A 132 -7.81 20.46 -2.75
N CYS A 133 -7.41 20.06 -1.54
CA CYS A 133 -6.16 19.35 -1.31
C CYS A 133 -6.40 17.85 -1.20
N VAL A 134 -5.76 17.06 -2.06
CA VAL A 134 -5.66 15.61 -1.96
C VAL A 134 -4.27 15.26 -1.48
N ASN A 135 -4.17 14.88 -0.21
CA ASN A 135 -2.91 14.59 0.48
C ASN A 135 -2.60 13.08 0.42
N ASN A 136 -1.43 12.74 -0.11
CA ASN A 136 -0.92 11.36 -0.16
C ASN A 136 0.18 11.08 0.88
N LEU A 137 0.40 12.01 1.80
CA LEU A 137 1.44 11.91 2.82
C LEU A 137 0.84 11.56 4.17
N TRP A 138 1.53 10.70 4.90
CA TRP A 138 1.19 10.36 6.29
C TRP A 138 2.19 10.93 7.31
N ILE A 139 3.36 11.39 6.85
CA ILE A 139 4.46 11.93 7.67
C ILE A 139 4.64 13.45 7.56
N ALA A 140 3.78 14.15 6.85
CA ALA A 140 3.90 15.59 6.60
C ALA A 140 3.09 16.44 7.60
N LEU A 141 3.10 16.06 8.87
CA LEU A 141 2.25 16.67 9.90
C LEU A 141 2.35 18.20 9.96
N ASN A 142 3.56 18.76 9.93
CA ASN A 142 3.75 20.20 10.00
C ASN A 142 3.18 20.90 8.75
N THR A 143 3.41 20.34 7.57
CA THR A 143 2.85 20.86 6.31
C THR A 143 1.32 20.81 6.34
N ILE A 144 0.72 19.71 6.81
CA ILE A 144 -0.75 19.56 6.92
C ILE A 144 -1.34 20.58 7.91
N LYS A 145 -0.73 20.79 9.07
CA LYS A 145 -1.15 21.80 10.04
C LYS A 145 -1.07 23.19 9.45
N GLN A 146 0.01 23.50 8.74
CA GLN A 146 0.21 24.79 8.10
C GLN A 146 -0.82 25.04 7.00
N ILE A 147 -1.09 24.05 6.12
CA ILE A 147 -2.15 24.13 5.10
C ILE A 147 -3.49 24.47 5.77
N LYS A 148 -3.88 23.75 6.82
CA LYS A 148 -5.15 24.00 7.51
C LYS A 148 -5.18 25.34 8.27
N SER A 149 -4.03 25.88 8.67
CA SER A 149 -3.92 27.21 9.27
C SER A 149 -4.08 28.34 8.24
N LEU A 150 -3.42 28.19 7.10
CA LEU A 150 -3.44 29.20 6.02
C LEU A 150 -4.74 29.16 5.22
N PHE A 151 -5.29 27.97 5.02
CA PHE A 151 -6.48 27.71 4.19
C PHE A 151 -7.54 26.91 4.96
N PRO A 152 -8.14 27.47 6.03
CA PRO A 152 -9.03 26.73 6.93
C PRO A 152 -10.30 26.21 6.27
N ASP A 153 -10.75 26.83 5.19
CA ASP A 153 -11.97 26.47 4.46
C ASP A 153 -11.69 25.53 3.28
N MET A 154 -10.43 25.32 2.88
CA MET A 154 -10.07 24.40 1.81
C MET A 154 -10.30 22.96 2.27
N PRO A 155 -11.08 22.14 1.52
CA PRO A 155 -11.23 20.73 1.79
C PRO A 155 -9.89 20.00 1.73
N LEU A 156 -9.60 19.22 2.78
CA LEU A 156 -8.40 18.38 2.89
C LEU A 156 -8.83 16.91 2.93
N LEU A 157 -8.43 16.16 1.89
CA LEU A 157 -8.71 14.74 1.71
C LEU A 157 -7.40 13.98 1.84
N SER A 158 -7.23 13.18 2.90
CA SER A 158 -6.03 12.36 3.06
C SER A 158 -6.27 10.94 2.55
N VAL A 159 -5.48 10.53 1.56
CA VAL A 159 -5.51 9.17 1.01
C VAL A 159 -4.68 8.25 1.91
N CYS A 160 -5.34 7.27 2.50
CA CYS A 160 -4.69 6.25 3.32
C CYS A 160 -4.23 5.10 2.43
N HIS A 161 -2.98 5.16 1.95
CA HIS A 161 -2.38 4.09 1.15
C HIS A 161 -2.05 2.84 1.96
N SER A 162 -1.84 3.01 3.26
CA SER A 162 -1.77 1.92 4.25
C SER A 162 -1.93 2.50 5.66
N LEU A 163 -2.48 1.70 6.58
CA LEU A 163 -2.51 2.03 7.99
C LEU A 163 -1.17 1.66 8.62
N ILE A 164 -0.40 2.66 9.07
CA ILE A 164 0.92 2.46 9.67
C ILE A 164 0.85 1.54 10.89
N LYS A 165 -0.24 1.61 11.64
CA LYS A 165 -0.48 0.70 12.77
C LYS A 165 -0.60 -0.77 12.32
N MET A 166 -1.19 -1.04 11.16
CA MET A 166 -1.20 -2.38 10.57
C MET A 166 0.18 -2.78 10.06
N GLU A 167 0.90 -1.88 9.41
CA GLU A 167 2.29 -2.15 9.00
C GLU A 167 3.17 -2.47 10.19
N HIS A 168 3.06 -1.71 11.28
CA HIS A 168 3.80 -1.98 12.52
C HIS A 168 3.49 -3.38 13.08
N LEU A 169 2.21 -3.73 13.20
CA LEU A 169 1.78 -5.03 13.72
C LEU A 169 2.26 -6.21 12.85
N THR A 170 2.26 -6.04 11.53
CA THR A 170 2.60 -7.11 10.58
C THR A 170 4.09 -7.15 10.21
N ASN A 171 4.85 -6.11 10.52
CA ASN A 171 6.31 -6.07 10.40
C ASN A 171 7.05 -6.41 11.73
N LEU A 172 6.38 -7.07 12.66
CA LEU A 172 6.96 -7.52 13.94
C LEU A 172 7.56 -6.38 14.78
N GLY A 173 6.96 -5.19 14.71
CA GLY A 173 7.38 -4.03 15.48
C GLY A 173 8.67 -3.36 15.02
N SER A 174 9.25 -3.79 13.92
CA SER A 174 10.60 -3.38 13.50
C SER A 174 10.72 -2.00 12.86
N VAL A 175 9.59 -1.36 12.48
CA VAL A 175 9.63 -0.11 11.69
C VAL A 175 8.54 0.85 12.15
N TYR A 176 8.93 2.10 12.46
CA TYR A 176 8.02 3.25 12.60
C TYR A 176 7.17 3.34 13.87
N THR A 177 7.68 3.00 15.05
CA THR A 177 6.93 3.07 16.33
C THR A 177 6.37 4.45 16.65
N ASN A 178 6.97 5.53 16.15
CA ASN A 178 6.49 6.90 16.39
C ASN A 178 5.59 7.45 15.27
N ASN A 179 5.65 6.84 14.09
CA ASN A 179 5.03 7.42 12.88
C ASN A 179 3.52 7.20 12.79
N TYR A 180 2.95 6.26 13.55
CA TYR A 180 1.49 6.10 13.56
C TYR A 180 0.78 7.30 14.20
N PHE A 181 1.41 8.00 15.15
CA PHE A 181 0.86 9.25 15.70
C PHE A 181 0.76 10.36 14.65
N GLU A 182 1.73 10.46 13.74
CA GLU A 182 1.67 11.46 12.66
C GLU A 182 0.52 11.17 11.71
N GLN A 183 0.29 9.90 11.37
CA GLN A 183 -0.85 9.50 10.56
C GLN A 183 -2.18 9.79 11.28
N GLU A 184 -2.28 9.49 12.58
CA GLU A 184 -3.46 9.80 13.39
C GLU A 184 -3.77 11.29 13.38
N ILE A 185 -2.77 12.15 13.60
CA ILE A 185 -2.95 13.60 13.60
C ILE A 185 -3.27 14.11 12.18
N THR A 186 -2.69 13.52 11.15
CA THR A 186 -3.06 13.83 9.76
C THR A 186 -4.53 13.56 9.52
N PHE A 187 -5.06 12.42 9.99
CA PHE A 187 -6.49 12.12 9.90
C PHE A 187 -7.36 13.10 10.70
N GLU A 188 -6.92 13.50 11.90
CA GLU A 188 -7.63 14.47 12.72
C GLU A 188 -7.77 15.84 12.04
N HIS A 189 -6.76 16.25 11.26
CA HIS A 189 -6.77 17.53 10.52
C HIS A 189 -7.49 17.43 9.18
N SER A 190 -7.77 16.24 8.69
CA SER A 190 -8.46 16.02 7.42
C SER A 190 -9.98 16.22 7.56
N ASP A 191 -10.62 16.60 6.47
CA ASP A 191 -12.08 16.63 6.38
C ASP A 191 -12.60 15.25 5.95
N PHE A 192 -11.84 14.56 5.09
CA PHE A 192 -12.11 13.18 4.67
C PHE A 192 -10.84 12.34 4.72
N VAL A 193 -11.00 11.06 5.07
CA VAL A 193 -9.97 10.03 4.91
C VAL A 193 -10.43 9.06 3.84
N ILE A 194 -9.67 9.00 2.75
CA ILE A 194 -9.93 8.10 1.63
C ILE A 194 -9.23 6.78 1.91
N LEU A 195 -10.01 5.73 2.09
CA LEU A 195 -9.55 4.38 2.34
C LEU A 195 -9.60 3.60 1.03
N ILE A 196 -8.48 3.01 0.65
CA ILE A 196 -8.29 2.43 -0.70
C ILE A 196 -8.86 1.02 -0.87
N SER A 197 -9.49 0.49 0.18
CA SER A 197 -10.25 -0.78 0.17
C SER A 197 -11.24 -0.82 1.33
N LYS A 198 -12.18 -1.76 1.29
CA LYS A 198 -13.09 -2.04 2.41
C LYS A 198 -12.33 -2.65 3.60
N ALA A 199 -11.30 -3.44 3.34
CA ALA A 199 -10.43 -3.98 4.37
C ALA A 199 -9.74 -2.86 5.15
N GLU A 200 -9.20 -1.84 4.48
CA GLU A 200 -8.66 -0.65 5.14
C GLU A 200 -9.70 0.06 6.01
N LYS A 201 -10.93 0.19 5.53
CA LYS A 201 -12.03 0.76 6.33
C LYS A 201 -12.33 -0.06 7.58
N LYS A 202 -12.26 -1.39 7.47
CA LYS A 202 -12.45 -2.30 8.62
C LYS A 202 -11.35 -2.08 9.68
N TYR A 203 -10.08 -1.97 9.27
CA TYR A 203 -8.97 -1.68 10.19
C TYR A 203 -9.04 -0.26 10.75
N TYR A 204 -9.33 0.73 9.93
CA TYR A 204 -9.55 2.11 10.36
C TYR A 204 -10.58 2.18 11.50
N THR A 205 -11.71 1.48 11.33
CA THR A 205 -12.75 1.38 12.36
C THR A 205 -12.28 0.61 13.59
N LYS A 206 -11.62 -0.53 13.40
CA LYS A 206 -11.09 -1.38 14.48
C LYS A 206 -10.09 -0.63 15.38
N PHE A 207 -9.28 0.24 14.83
CA PHE A 207 -8.33 1.06 15.58
C PHE A 207 -8.91 2.31 16.22
N GLY A 208 -10.22 2.54 16.08
CA GLY A 208 -10.93 3.66 16.69
C GLY A 208 -10.78 4.98 15.93
N TYR A 209 -10.21 4.98 14.74
CA TYR A 209 -10.06 6.21 13.93
C TYR A 209 -11.38 6.82 13.49
N SER A 210 -12.48 6.05 13.52
CA SER A 210 -13.83 6.55 13.28
C SER A 210 -14.28 7.60 14.33
N ASN A 211 -13.55 7.73 15.44
CA ASN A 211 -13.82 8.75 16.46
C ASN A 211 -13.23 10.12 16.09
N TYR A 212 -12.39 10.19 15.07
CA TYR A 212 -11.87 11.46 14.58
C TYR A 212 -12.91 12.23 13.79
N LYS A 213 -12.64 13.52 13.59
CA LYS A 213 -13.54 14.42 12.88
C LYS A 213 -13.70 14.04 11.41
N ALA A 214 -12.65 13.50 10.81
CA ALA A 214 -12.62 13.14 9.39
C ALA A 214 -13.68 12.08 9.04
N THR A 215 -14.32 12.28 7.90
CA THR A 215 -15.29 11.29 7.38
C THR A 215 -14.55 10.23 6.55
N PRO A 216 -14.59 8.94 6.95
CA PRO A 216 -13.97 7.88 6.18
C PRO A 216 -14.82 7.50 4.95
N VAL A 217 -14.21 7.56 3.77
CA VAL A 217 -14.81 7.18 2.49
C VAL A 217 -13.97 6.09 1.84
N VAL A 218 -14.59 5.06 1.27
CA VAL A 218 -13.87 4.06 0.46
C VAL A 218 -13.91 4.50 -0.98
N ILE A 219 -12.71 4.76 -1.55
CA ILE A 219 -12.51 4.91 -2.99
C ILE A 219 -11.31 4.04 -3.33
N TYR A 220 -11.54 2.99 -4.11
CA TYR A 220 -10.49 2.07 -4.49
C TYR A 220 -9.37 2.76 -5.28
N ASN A 221 -8.16 2.21 -5.17
CA ASN A 221 -7.11 2.62 -6.07
C ASN A 221 -7.50 2.31 -7.53
N MET A 222 -7.16 3.22 -8.41
CA MET A 222 -7.31 2.99 -9.84
C MET A 222 -6.17 2.13 -10.37
N TYR A 223 -6.49 1.29 -11.34
CA TYR A 223 -5.53 0.53 -12.12
C TYR A 223 -5.69 0.89 -13.60
N CYS A 224 -4.63 1.44 -14.19
CA CYS A 224 -4.56 1.67 -15.63
C CYS A 224 -3.94 0.44 -16.27
N PRO A 225 -4.65 -0.29 -17.15
CA PRO A 225 -4.05 -1.37 -17.91
C PRO A 225 -2.80 -0.89 -18.64
N LYS A 226 -1.71 -1.66 -18.52
CA LYS A 226 -0.40 -1.29 -19.07
C LYS A 226 0.02 -2.17 -20.24
N PHE A 227 -0.71 -3.28 -20.41
CA PHE A 227 -0.35 -4.32 -21.35
C PHE A 227 -1.44 -4.45 -22.40
N ASP A 228 -1.08 -4.25 -23.65
CA ASP A 228 -1.92 -4.52 -24.80
C ASP A 228 -1.90 -6.02 -25.15
N ASP A 229 -2.66 -6.41 -26.17
CA ASP A 229 -2.76 -7.81 -26.54
C ASP A 229 -1.46 -8.39 -27.15
N GLN A 230 -0.47 -7.57 -27.49
CA GLN A 230 0.82 -8.01 -27.98
C GLN A 230 1.79 -8.43 -26.87
N GLU A 231 1.54 -8.00 -25.63
CA GLU A 231 2.33 -8.36 -24.44
C GLU A 231 1.67 -9.47 -23.61
N VAL A 232 0.83 -10.30 -24.21
CA VAL A 232 0.12 -11.38 -23.51
C VAL A 232 1.11 -12.45 -23.07
N PHE A 233 0.93 -12.89 -21.82
CA PHE A 233 1.70 -14.00 -21.26
C PHE A 233 1.34 -15.32 -21.95
N GLU A 234 2.36 -16.10 -22.33
CA GLU A 234 2.18 -17.41 -23.01
C GLU A 234 2.92 -18.56 -22.30
N ASN A 235 3.53 -18.31 -21.16
CA ASN A 235 4.46 -19.26 -20.51
C ASN A 235 3.76 -20.20 -19.51
N TYR A 236 2.57 -20.70 -19.85
CA TYR A 236 1.72 -21.49 -18.94
C TYR A 236 2.26 -22.87 -18.59
N ASP A 237 3.23 -23.40 -19.35
CA ASP A 237 3.93 -24.67 -19.09
C ASP A 237 5.09 -24.52 -18.11
N ASN A 238 5.49 -23.28 -17.80
CA ASN A 238 6.60 -23.03 -16.89
C ASN A 238 6.23 -23.43 -15.46
N ILE A 239 7.14 -24.16 -14.84
CA ILE A 239 6.97 -24.69 -13.47
C ILE A 239 7.49 -23.72 -12.39
N ASN A 240 8.19 -22.66 -12.77
CA ASN A 240 8.69 -21.67 -11.82
C ASN A 240 7.58 -20.75 -11.35
N VAL A 241 7.70 -20.28 -10.11
CA VAL A 241 6.78 -19.27 -9.57
C VAL A 241 7.53 -17.97 -9.29
N GLY A 242 6.87 -16.85 -9.52
CA GLY A 242 7.41 -15.52 -9.30
C GLY A 242 6.91 -14.90 -7.99
N TYR A 243 7.79 -14.16 -7.34
CA TYR A 243 7.45 -13.23 -6.28
C TYR A 243 8.02 -11.86 -6.63
N ILE A 244 7.19 -10.81 -6.52
CA ILE A 244 7.61 -9.43 -6.72
C ILE A 244 7.17 -8.55 -5.55
N GLY A 245 8.12 -7.85 -4.92
CA GLY A 245 7.80 -6.97 -3.80
C GLY A 245 9.00 -6.67 -2.89
N ARG A 246 8.77 -5.81 -1.90
CA ARG A 246 9.76 -5.50 -0.87
C ARG A 246 10.01 -6.72 0.03
N HIS A 247 11.28 -6.93 0.42
CA HIS A 247 11.64 -7.99 1.36
C HIS A 247 11.42 -7.53 2.81
N VAL A 248 10.17 -7.42 3.21
CA VAL A 248 9.76 -7.05 4.57
C VAL A 248 8.84 -8.12 5.16
N PRO A 249 8.80 -8.31 6.50
CA PRO A 249 8.05 -9.41 7.14
C PRO A 249 6.59 -9.50 6.70
N ARG A 250 5.89 -8.38 6.60
CA ARG A 250 4.49 -8.39 6.16
C ARG A 250 4.23 -8.90 4.74
N LYS A 251 5.26 -8.91 3.88
CA LYS A 251 5.17 -9.39 2.49
C LYS A 251 5.53 -10.86 2.35
N ARG A 252 6.15 -11.48 3.37
CA ARG A 252 6.49 -12.89 3.46
C ARG A 252 7.10 -13.48 2.16
N PRO A 253 8.20 -12.92 1.64
CA PRO A 253 8.86 -13.49 0.45
C PRO A 253 9.32 -14.94 0.66
N GLU A 254 9.62 -15.32 1.91
CA GLU A 254 10.01 -16.66 2.32
C GLU A 254 8.91 -17.70 2.12
N LEU A 255 7.64 -17.32 2.21
CA LEU A 255 6.53 -18.25 2.14
C LEU A 255 6.46 -18.96 0.78
N ALA A 256 6.66 -18.22 -0.32
CA ALA A 256 6.74 -18.77 -1.66
C ALA A 256 7.87 -19.80 -1.79
N LEU A 257 9.07 -19.47 -1.28
CA LEU A 257 10.23 -20.38 -1.31
C LEU A 257 10.00 -21.63 -0.48
N LEU A 258 9.56 -21.50 0.78
CA LEU A 258 9.34 -22.60 1.68
C LEU A 258 8.26 -23.56 1.15
N SER A 259 7.19 -23.03 0.55
CA SER A 259 6.14 -23.86 -0.04
C SER A 259 6.62 -24.63 -1.27
N MET A 260 7.42 -24.01 -2.13
CA MET A 260 8.00 -24.70 -3.30
C MET A 260 9.00 -25.77 -2.91
N LEU A 261 9.80 -25.56 -1.85
CA LEU A 261 10.71 -26.56 -1.30
C LEU A 261 9.95 -27.79 -0.76
N GLU A 262 8.79 -27.58 -0.13
CA GLU A 262 7.95 -28.66 0.40
C GLU A 262 7.31 -29.50 -0.71
N LEU A 263 6.87 -28.86 -1.80
CA LEU A 263 6.30 -29.54 -2.98
C LEU A 263 7.31 -30.41 -3.73
N LYS A 264 8.61 -30.11 -3.64
CA LYS A 264 9.70 -30.89 -4.28
C LYS A 264 9.50 -31.09 -5.79
N ILE A 265 8.95 -30.10 -6.50
CA ILE A 265 8.80 -30.18 -7.96
C ILE A 265 10.20 -30.15 -8.58
N PRO A 266 10.59 -31.18 -9.37
CA PRO A 266 11.92 -31.23 -9.96
C PRO A 266 12.22 -30.02 -10.84
N ASN A 267 13.36 -29.40 -10.64
CA ASN A 267 13.87 -28.24 -11.41
C ASN A 267 13.04 -26.94 -11.29
N ALA A 268 11.97 -26.92 -10.49
CA ALA A 268 11.22 -25.70 -10.23
C ALA A 268 12.01 -24.71 -9.36
N LYS A 269 11.94 -23.44 -9.72
CA LYS A 269 12.57 -22.35 -8.97
C LYS A 269 11.56 -21.30 -8.54
N VAL A 270 11.88 -20.60 -7.45
CA VAL A 270 11.24 -19.33 -7.12
C VAL A 270 12.05 -18.21 -7.77
N VAL A 271 11.41 -17.43 -8.61
CA VAL A 271 12.00 -16.23 -9.22
C VAL A 271 11.60 -15.02 -8.39
N ASN A 272 12.56 -14.37 -7.78
CA ASN A 272 12.31 -13.24 -6.90
C ASN A 272 12.78 -11.94 -7.54
N MET A 273 11.87 -10.94 -7.62
CA MET A 273 12.20 -9.58 -7.98
C MET A 273 11.79 -8.66 -6.81
N GLY A 274 12.75 -8.17 -6.05
CA GLY A 274 12.43 -7.35 -4.88
C GLY A 274 13.52 -6.38 -4.47
N VAL A 275 13.10 -5.34 -3.77
CA VAL A 275 14.02 -4.40 -3.14
C VAL A 275 14.50 -4.99 -1.83
N LYS A 276 15.83 -5.10 -1.68
CA LYS A 276 16.43 -5.43 -0.38
C LYS A 276 16.09 -4.30 0.60
N PHE A 277 15.56 -4.67 1.75
CA PHE A 277 15.45 -3.73 2.85
C PHE A 277 16.86 -3.51 3.42
N GLU A 278 17.36 -2.29 3.42
CA GLU A 278 18.62 -1.93 4.05
C GLU A 278 18.48 -2.07 5.56
N GLY A 279 19.05 -3.10 6.11
CA GLY A 279 19.10 -3.38 7.55
C GLY A 279 19.55 -4.79 7.81
N LYS A 280 20.59 -4.91 8.63
CA LYS A 280 21.24 -6.10 9.23
C LYS A 280 20.59 -7.45 8.89
N ASP A 281 21.42 -8.42 8.48
CA ASP A 281 21.17 -9.89 8.37
C ASP A 281 19.73 -10.34 8.60
N CYS A 282 18.83 -10.00 7.68
CA CYS A 282 17.46 -10.44 7.81
C CYS A 282 17.38 -11.96 7.52
N TYR A 283 16.42 -12.61 8.16
CA TYR A 283 16.12 -14.04 7.96
C TYR A 283 16.00 -14.42 6.48
N TRP A 284 15.41 -13.54 5.66
CA TRP A 284 15.29 -13.73 4.23
C TRP A 284 16.64 -13.84 3.51
N GLN A 285 17.64 -13.01 3.85
CA GLN A 285 18.97 -13.09 3.22
C GLN A 285 19.66 -14.41 3.55
N LYS A 286 19.47 -14.93 4.75
CA LYS A 286 20.00 -16.25 5.16
C LYS A 286 19.34 -17.37 4.35
N LEU A 287 18.02 -17.30 4.15
CA LEU A 287 17.29 -18.25 3.30
C LEU A 287 17.75 -18.17 1.86
N MET A 288 17.88 -16.99 1.28
CA MET A 288 18.38 -16.80 -0.09
C MET A 288 19.74 -17.45 -0.32
N LYS A 289 20.67 -17.26 0.63
CA LYS A 289 21.99 -17.88 0.58
C LYS A 289 21.92 -19.41 0.73
N LYS A 290 21.08 -19.90 1.62
CA LYS A 290 20.91 -21.34 1.89
C LYS A 290 20.33 -22.11 0.70
N TYR A 291 19.45 -21.47 -0.05
CA TYR A 291 18.67 -22.09 -1.14
C TYR A 291 18.92 -21.43 -2.49
N GLU A 292 20.16 -20.99 -2.75
CA GLU A 292 20.53 -20.29 -3.99
C GLU A 292 20.25 -21.09 -5.26
N ASP A 293 20.33 -22.42 -5.20
CA ASP A 293 20.04 -23.30 -6.34
C ASP A 293 18.55 -23.35 -6.70
N GLN A 294 17.66 -23.11 -5.72
CA GLN A 294 16.20 -23.12 -5.89
C GLN A 294 15.62 -21.70 -6.09
N LEU A 295 16.48 -20.69 -6.02
CA LEU A 295 16.08 -19.29 -6.09
C LEU A 295 16.80 -18.58 -7.24
N LYS A 296 16.04 -17.91 -8.12
CA LYS A 296 16.60 -16.95 -9.07
C LYS A 296 16.26 -15.54 -8.60
N VAL A 297 17.26 -14.72 -8.37
CA VAL A 297 17.05 -13.31 -7.99
C VAL A 297 17.27 -12.42 -9.20
N ILE A 298 16.28 -11.59 -9.50
CA ILE A 298 16.36 -10.51 -10.49
C ILE A 298 16.32 -9.19 -9.72
N GLU A 299 17.24 -8.30 -10.04
CA GLU A 299 17.28 -6.98 -9.40
C GLU A 299 15.98 -6.21 -9.68
N PHE A 300 15.43 -5.62 -8.62
CA PHE A 300 14.23 -4.78 -8.77
C PHE A 300 14.48 -3.63 -9.74
N SER A 301 13.56 -3.46 -10.65
CA SER A 301 13.62 -2.37 -11.63
C SER A 301 12.21 -1.95 -12.06
N CYS A 302 12.06 -0.66 -12.34
CA CYS A 302 10.89 -0.12 -13.03
C CYS A 302 11.01 -0.23 -14.55
N ASP A 303 12.19 -0.66 -15.06
CA ASP A 303 12.45 -0.86 -16.48
C ASP A 303 11.60 -1.99 -17.04
N LYS A 304 10.94 -1.73 -18.19
CA LYS A 304 10.07 -2.71 -18.85
C LYS A 304 10.79 -3.99 -19.24
N LYS A 305 12.07 -3.90 -19.72
CA LYS A 305 12.83 -5.07 -20.16
C LYS A 305 13.18 -5.98 -19.00
N LYS A 306 13.63 -5.42 -17.85
CA LYS A 306 13.91 -6.21 -16.64
C LYS A 306 12.64 -6.84 -16.06
N LYS A 307 11.53 -6.14 -16.09
CA LYS A 307 10.24 -6.72 -15.71
C LYS A 307 9.82 -7.83 -16.67
N GLN A 308 10.01 -7.66 -17.97
CA GLN A 308 9.74 -8.71 -18.96
C GLN A 308 10.63 -9.93 -18.73
N GLU A 309 11.92 -9.74 -18.49
CA GLU A 309 12.83 -10.83 -18.10
C GLU A 309 12.29 -11.63 -16.90
N PHE A 310 11.78 -10.95 -15.86
CA PHE A 310 11.15 -11.63 -14.73
C PHE A 310 9.95 -12.48 -15.15
N TYR A 311 9.06 -11.92 -15.99
CA TYR A 311 7.86 -12.64 -16.43
C TYR A 311 8.17 -13.83 -17.34
N ASP A 312 9.25 -13.76 -18.12
CA ASP A 312 9.68 -14.85 -19.01
C ASP A 312 10.17 -16.09 -18.25
N PHE A 313 10.56 -15.93 -16.99
CA PHE A 313 11.05 -17.03 -16.15
C PHE A 313 10.01 -17.72 -15.30
N ILE A 314 8.76 -17.26 -15.28
CA ILE A 314 7.73 -17.78 -14.36
C ILE A 314 6.51 -18.35 -15.09
N GLY A 315 5.76 -19.21 -14.43
CA GLY A 315 4.45 -19.73 -14.87
C GLY A 315 3.28 -19.16 -14.05
N ALA A 316 3.56 -18.62 -12.87
CA ALA A 316 2.58 -17.99 -12.00
C ALA A 316 3.23 -16.95 -11.09
N ILE A 317 2.44 -16.03 -10.52
CA ILE A 317 2.87 -15.09 -9.47
C ILE A 317 2.22 -15.48 -8.15
N ILE A 318 3.02 -15.45 -7.07
CA ILE A 318 2.55 -15.63 -5.70
C ILE A 318 2.56 -14.27 -4.98
N CYS A 319 1.40 -13.89 -4.44
CA CYS A 319 1.23 -12.77 -3.51
C CYS A 319 1.03 -13.31 -2.10
N SER A 320 2.09 -13.31 -1.27
CA SER A 320 2.15 -14.02 0.01
C SER A 320 2.03 -13.12 1.26
N GLY A 321 1.70 -11.85 1.11
CA GLY A 321 1.64 -10.89 2.22
C GLY A 321 0.56 -11.20 3.25
N THR A 322 0.80 -10.77 4.52
CA THR A 322 -0.19 -10.83 5.61
C THR A 322 -1.01 -9.56 5.77
N TYR A 323 -0.60 -8.52 5.10
CA TYR A 323 -1.31 -7.25 5.00
C TYR A 323 -0.95 -6.57 3.68
N GLU A 324 -1.96 -6.38 2.86
CA GLU A 324 -1.87 -5.71 1.56
C GLU A 324 -3.09 -4.81 1.35
N PRO A 325 -2.95 -3.50 1.52
CA PRO A 325 -4.07 -2.56 1.46
C PRO A 325 -4.87 -2.59 0.15
N PHE A 326 -4.18 -2.74 -0.99
CA PHE A 326 -4.82 -2.85 -2.30
C PHE A 326 -4.30 -4.06 -3.09
N GLY A 327 -3.05 -4.03 -3.58
CA GLY A 327 -2.45 -5.17 -4.31
C GLY A 327 -2.20 -4.89 -5.78
N TYR A 328 -1.43 -3.85 -6.10
CA TYR A 328 -1.05 -3.55 -7.49
C TYR A 328 -0.39 -4.73 -8.20
N VAL A 329 0.41 -5.54 -7.49
CA VAL A 329 1.05 -6.74 -8.08
C VAL A 329 0.01 -7.74 -8.55
N ALA A 330 -1.08 -7.92 -7.81
CA ALA A 330 -2.19 -8.79 -8.24
C ALA A 330 -2.88 -8.25 -9.51
N CYS A 331 -3.11 -6.92 -9.56
CA CYS A 331 -3.64 -6.29 -10.77
C CYS A 331 -2.70 -6.45 -11.97
N GLU A 332 -1.39 -6.26 -11.78
CA GLU A 332 -0.39 -6.40 -12.85
C GLU A 332 -0.30 -7.85 -13.36
N ALA A 333 -0.40 -8.85 -12.47
CA ALA A 333 -0.43 -10.25 -12.85
C ALA A 333 -1.67 -10.56 -13.71
N ILE A 334 -2.86 -10.16 -13.21
CA ILE A 334 -4.14 -10.37 -13.90
C ILE A 334 -4.17 -9.67 -15.26
N ASP A 335 -3.68 -8.43 -15.35
CA ASP A 335 -3.66 -7.67 -16.61
C ASP A 335 -2.78 -8.34 -17.67
N ARG A 336 -1.64 -8.90 -17.27
CA ARG A 336 -0.75 -9.69 -18.12
C ARG A 336 -1.26 -11.10 -18.42
N ARG A 337 -2.37 -11.53 -17.85
CA ARG A 337 -2.88 -12.92 -17.92
C ARG A 337 -1.92 -13.93 -17.30
N ILE A 338 -1.14 -13.53 -16.30
CA ILE A 338 -0.30 -14.45 -15.55
C ILE A 338 -1.14 -15.12 -14.47
N PRO A 339 -1.13 -16.46 -14.33
CA PRO A 339 -1.80 -17.15 -13.26
C PRO A 339 -1.44 -16.56 -11.89
N LEU A 340 -2.46 -16.17 -11.11
CA LEU A 340 -2.28 -15.50 -9.83
C LEU A 340 -2.60 -16.47 -8.69
N ILE A 341 -1.63 -16.65 -7.79
CA ILE A 341 -1.77 -17.37 -6.52
C ILE A 341 -1.71 -16.33 -5.40
N VAL A 342 -2.77 -16.20 -4.63
CA VAL A 342 -2.91 -15.06 -3.72
C VAL A 342 -3.56 -15.43 -2.40
N GLY A 343 -3.05 -14.88 -1.29
CA GLY A 343 -3.72 -15.01 0.00
C GLY A 343 -5.10 -14.32 -0.01
N ASP A 344 -6.10 -15.02 0.53
CA ASP A 344 -7.47 -14.49 0.64
C ASP A 344 -7.56 -13.47 1.77
N ILE A 345 -6.88 -12.33 1.60
CA ILE A 345 -6.84 -11.25 2.58
C ILE A 345 -6.96 -9.87 1.92
N ASP A 346 -7.48 -8.93 2.68
CA ASP A 346 -7.44 -7.48 2.46
C ASP A 346 -7.76 -7.08 0.99
N GLY A 347 -7.00 -6.15 0.42
CA GLY A 347 -7.21 -5.65 -0.93
C GLY A 347 -7.16 -6.70 -2.04
N PRO A 348 -6.17 -7.61 -2.06
CA PRO A 348 -6.12 -8.70 -3.06
C PRO A 348 -7.38 -9.56 -3.08
N SER A 349 -7.93 -9.94 -1.92
CA SER A 349 -9.20 -10.66 -1.84
C SER A 349 -10.34 -9.87 -2.47
N GLU A 350 -10.37 -8.56 -2.24
CA GLU A 350 -11.37 -7.68 -2.84
C GLU A 350 -11.18 -7.52 -4.35
N ILE A 351 -9.94 -7.52 -4.87
CA ILE A 351 -9.67 -7.47 -6.31
C ILE A 351 -10.28 -8.67 -7.01
N VAL A 352 -10.13 -9.86 -6.44
CA VAL A 352 -10.52 -11.12 -7.08
C VAL A 352 -11.90 -11.64 -6.69
N ASP A 353 -12.67 -10.91 -5.85
CA ASP A 353 -13.93 -11.39 -5.26
C ASP A 353 -14.98 -11.87 -6.28
N THR A 354 -15.00 -11.25 -7.47
CA THR A 354 -15.92 -11.59 -8.57
C THR A 354 -15.39 -12.66 -9.53
N VAL A 355 -14.15 -13.12 -9.33
CA VAL A 355 -13.45 -14.08 -10.22
C VAL A 355 -12.66 -15.12 -9.43
N LYS A 356 -13.04 -15.38 -8.18
CA LYS A 356 -12.32 -16.31 -7.28
C LYS A 356 -12.15 -17.71 -7.89
N GLU A 357 -13.08 -18.18 -8.71
CA GLU A 357 -13.00 -19.46 -9.39
C GLU A 357 -11.91 -19.55 -10.47
N TYR A 358 -11.37 -18.40 -10.90
CA TYR A 358 -10.32 -18.28 -11.93
C TYR A 358 -8.95 -17.92 -11.37
N VAL A 359 -8.85 -17.72 -10.05
CA VAL A 359 -7.61 -17.44 -9.33
C VAL A 359 -7.37 -18.46 -8.25
N TYR A 360 -6.11 -18.63 -7.87
CA TYR A 360 -5.72 -19.64 -6.90
C TYR A 360 -5.55 -19.00 -5.53
N THR A 361 -6.63 -19.00 -4.74
CA THR A 361 -6.62 -18.39 -3.41
C THR A 361 -6.26 -19.41 -2.33
N TYR A 362 -5.60 -18.94 -1.26
CA TYR A 362 -5.35 -19.72 -0.06
C TYR A 362 -5.68 -18.91 1.19
N ASP A 363 -6.13 -19.59 2.25
CA ASP A 363 -6.43 -18.95 3.54
C ASP A 363 -5.15 -18.50 4.22
N VAL A 364 -5.17 -17.28 4.74
CA VAL A 364 -4.03 -16.67 5.44
C VAL A 364 -4.33 -16.52 6.92
N ASP A 365 -3.48 -17.14 7.75
CA ASP A 365 -3.39 -16.86 9.17
C ASP A 365 -2.28 -15.84 9.41
N LYS A 366 -2.63 -14.62 9.80
CA LYS A 366 -1.65 -13.51 9.93
C LYS A 366 -0.56 -13.77 10.98
N LEU A 367 -0.74 -14.76 11.83
CA LEU A 367 0.13 -15.06 12.97
C LEU A 367 0.91 -16.38 12.82
N ASP A 368 0.44 -17.30 11.97
CA ASP A 368 0.98 -18.64 11.81
C ASP A 368 1.49 -18.89 10.38
N ILE A 369 2.80 -18.76 10.19
CA ILE A 369 3.45 -18.95 8.89
C ILE A 369 3.44 -20.42 8.44
N GLU A 370 3.48 -21.39 9.37
CA GLU A 370 3.46 -22.82 9.04
C GLU A 370 2.10 -23.20 8.48
N LYS A 371 1.02 -22.72 9.09
CA LYS A 371 -0.33 -22.92 8.59
C LYS A 371 -0.54 -22.28 7.22
N ASP A 372 -0.02 -21.07 7.02
CA ASP A 372 -0.07 -20.40 5.72
C ASP A 372 0.71 -21.17 4.65
N LYS A 373 1.86 -21.74 5.03
CA LYS A 373 2.64 -22.60 4.15
C LYS A 373 1.85 -23.86 3.75
N GLU A 374 1.22 -24.55 4.70
CA GLU A 374 0.38 -25.71 4.40
C GLU A 374 -0.77 -25.36 3.44
N ASN A 375 -1.44 -24.22 3.66
CA ASN A 375 -2.53 -23.76 2.80
C ASN A 375 -2.03 -23.42 1.39
N LEU A 376 -0.88 -22.73 1.29
CA LEU A 376 -0.27 -22.39 0.00
C LEU A 376 0.21 -23.63 -0.74
N VAL A 377 0.81 -24.63 -0.05
CA VAL A 377 1.22 -25.91 -0.62
C VAL A 377 0.02 -26.61 -1.27
N LYS A 378 -1.11 -26.76 -0.56
CA LYS A 378 -2.34 -27.36 -1.09
C LYS A 378 -2.84 -26.62 -2.34
N THR A 379 -2.78 -25.30 -2.33
CA THR A 379 -3.19 -24.48 -3.48
C THR A 379 -2.25 -24.68 -4.68
N LEU A 380 -0.95 -24.73 -4.44
CA LEU A 380 0.06 -25.00 -5.47
C LEU A 380 -0.09 -26.43 -6.05
N GLU A 381 -0.35 -27.45 -5.21
CA GLU A 381 -0.64 -28.81 -5.69
C GLU A 381 -1.81 -28.84 -6.68
N ASN A 382 -2.87 -28.10 -6.40
CA ASN A 382 -4.02 -28.01 -7.28
C ASN A 382 -3.67 -27.24 -8.57
N TYR A 383 -2.91 -26.15 -8.47
CA TYR A 383 -2.44 -25.38 -9.61
C TYR A 383 -1.59 -26.23 -10.57
N TYR A 384 -0.67 -27.04 -10.04
CA TYR A 384 0.20 -27.87 -10.87
C TYR A 384 -0.48 -29.07 -11.53
N LYS A 385 -1.68 -29.47 -11.08
CA LYS A 385 -2.51 -30.48 -11.74
C LYS A 385 -3.20 -29.96 -13.00
N LEU A 386 -3.30 -28.65 -13.17
CA LEU A 386 -3.97 -28.04 -14.32
C LEU A 386 -3.10 -28.09 -15.58
N THR A 387 -3.75 -28.29 -16.70
CA THR A 387 -3.14 -28.13 -18.02
C THR A 387 -2.87 -26.67 -18.35
N SER A 388 -1.93 -26.42 -19.25
CA SER A 388 -1.63 -25.06 -19.74
C SER A 388 -2.85 -24.37 -20.34
N LYS A 389 -3.75 -25.13 -20.98
CA LYS A 389 -5.01 -24.63 -21.52
C LYS A 389 -5.95 -24.14 -20.43
N GLU A 390 -6.08 -24.87 -19.34
CA GLU A 390 -6.90 -24.47 -18.19
C GLU A 390 -6.32 -23.23 -17.48
N LYS A 391 -5.00 -23.21 -17.27
CA LYS A 391 -4.30 -22.05 -16.69
C LYS A 391 -4.50 -20.78 -17.53
N LYS A 392 -4.39 -20.90 -18.87
CA LYS A 392 -4.64 -19.81 -19.80
C LYS A 392 -6.08 -19.31 -19.73
N LEU A 393 -7.05 -20.23 -19.79
CA LEU A 393 -8.46 -19.87 -19.69
C LEU A 393 -8.78 -19.14 -18.39
N ASN A 394 -8.29 -19.66 -17.25
CA ASN A 394 -8.50 -19.03 -15.95
C ASN A 394 -7.90 -17.62 -15.90
N ALA A 395 -6.68 -17.46 -16.39
CA ALA A 395 -6.02 -16.14 -16.42
C ALA A 395 -6.75 -15.12 -17.31
N GLU A 396 -7.29 -15.55 -18.45
CA GLU A 396 -8.13 -14.70 -19.31
C GLU A 396 -9.44 -14.30 -18.63
N MET A 397 -10.10 -15.25 -17.96
CA MET A 397 -11.37 -14.99 -17.25
C MET A 397 -11.17 -14.08 -16.04
N ALA A 398 -10.05 -14.22 -15.31
CA ALA A 398 -9.72 -13.38 -14.17
C ALA A 398 -9.62 -11.89 -14.55
N ARG A 399 -9.23 -11.56 -15.77
CA ARG A 399 -9.02 -10.18 -16.22
C ARG A 399 -10.28 -9.28 -16.09
N LYS A 400 -11.47 -9.88 -16.13
CA LYS A 400 -12.74 -9.15 -16.00
C LYS A 400 -12.88 -8.37 -14.68
N CYS A 401 -12.21 -8.80 -13.61
CA CYS A 401 -12.30 -8.12 -12.34
C CYS A 401 -11.65 -6.73 -12.34
N LEU A 402 -10.73 -6.46 -13.29
CA LEU A 402 -10.01 -5.18 -13.35
C LEU A 402 -10.88 -4.03 -13.86
N ASP A 403 -11.98 -4.30 -14.57
CA ASP A 403 -12.81 -3.25 -15.16
C ASP A 403 -13.36 -2.26 -14.13
N ARG A 404 -13.68 -2.73 -12.93
CA ARG A 404 -14.19 -1.87 -11.85
C ARG A 404 -13.14 -0.91 -11.28
N PHE A 405 -11.85 -1.21 -11.48
CA PHE A 405 -10.73 -0.37 -11.02
C PHE A 405 -10.18 0.56 -12.10
N ARG A 406 -10.76 0.54 -13.31
CA ARG A 406 -10.36 1.44 -14.37
C ARG A 406 -10.56 2.90 -13.96
N PRO A 407 -9.68 3.82 -14.42
CA PRO A 407 -9.74 5.23 -14.06
C PRO A 407 -11.12 5.85 -14.27
N GLU A 408 -11.80 5.53 -15.37
CA GLU A 408 -13.13 6.04 -15.70
C GLU A 408 -14.22 5.63 -14.71
N ASN A 409 -14.06 4.48 -14.03
CA ASN A 409 -15.00 4.02 -13.01
C ASN A 409 -14.66 4.63 -11.65
N ILE A 410 -13.39 4.64 -11.27
CA ILE A 410 -12.92 5.25 -10.02
C ILE A 410 -13.12 6.78 -10.03
N LYS A 411 -12.99 7.43 -11.18
CA LYS A 411 -13.27 8.87 -11.35
C LYS A 411 -14.68 9.25 -10.89
N LYS A 412 -15.66 8.40 -11.12
CA LYS A 412 -17.05 8.66 -10.70
C LYS A 412 -17.17 8.84 -9.19
N ASP A 413 -16.46 8.03 -8.42
CA ASP A 413 -16.47 8.12 -6.95
C ASP A 413 -15.77 9.39 -6.47
N TRP A 414 -14.65 9.77 -7.08
CA TRP A 414 -13.96 11.03 -6.79
C TRP A 414 -14.81 12.25 -7.13
N VAL A 415 -15.42 12.27 -8.32
CA VAL A 415 -16.30 13.36 -8.75
C VAL A 415 -17.48 13.50 -7.79
N LYS A 416 -18.15 12.39 -7.44
CA LYS A 416 -19.23 12.40 -6.45
C LYS A 416 -18.80 12.99 -5.11
N LEU A 417 -17.56 12.71 -4.67
CA LEU A 417 -17.02 13.31 -3.46
C LEU A 417 -16.77 14.81 -3.63
N PHE A 418 -16.17 15.24 -4.75
CA PHE A 418 -15.89 16.65 -5.02
C PHE A 418 -17.16 17.49 -5.14
N GLU A 419 -18.22 16.93 -5.71
CA GLU A 419 -19.55 17.58 -5.82
C GLU A 419 -20.16 17.87 -4.44
N THR A 420 -19.73 17.20 -3.36
CA THR A 420 -20.17 17.54 -2.00
C THR A 420 -19.66 18.89 -1.51
N PHE A 421 -18.66 19.47 -2.17
CA PHE A 421 -18.07 20.78 -1.85
C PHE A 421 -18.60 21.91 -2.73
N GLN A 422 -19.36 21.61 -3.74
CA GLN A 422 -20.02 22.55 -4.67
C GLN A 422 -21.47 22.81 -4.22
#